data_93e9502ebaeb9bacc734693fc35bf018
#
_entry.id   93e9502ebaeb9bacc734693fc35bf018
#
_cell.length_a   1.000
_cell.length_b   1.000
_cell.length_c   1.000
_cell.angle_alpha   90.00
_cell.angle_beta   90.00
_cell.angle_gamma   90.00
#
_symmetry.space_group_name_H-M   'P 1'
#
loop_
_entity.id
_entity.type
_entity.pdbx_description
1 polymer ?
#
loop_
_entity_poly.entity_id
_entity_poly.type
_entity_poly.pdbx_seq_one_letter_code
_entity_poly.pdbx_strand_id
1 'polypeptide(L)'
;MDSLAVKSRYYVVYDGAWVIQCDGENSEPYERRSDAFRDAVALAHLDTRNGREADVIVQSKDDLFHPAWDSTRDSYPPPLVPEL
;
A
#
# COMPACT_ATOMS: atom_id res chain seq x y z
N MET A 1 25.04 10.45 0.20
CA MET A 1 24.35 10.35 0.28
C MET A 1 23.59 10.24 0.29
N ASP A 2 23.33 10.16 0.11
CA ASP A 2 22.49 10.11 0.08
C ASP A 2 21.73 9.62 0.24
N SER A 3 22.06 9.42 0.62
CA SER A 3 21.17 8.83 0.47
C SER A 3 19.92 9.11 0.80
N LEU A 4 19.42 9.12 0.20
CA LEU A 4 18.08 9.52 0.25
C LEU A 4 17.26 8.38 0.68
N ALA A 5 16.54 8.56 1.76
CA ALA A 5 15.54 7.61 2.15
C ALA A 5 14.54 7.55 1.01
N VAL A 6 14.57 6.49 0.25
CA VAL A 6 13.58 6.26 -0.78
C VAL A 6 12.35 5.74 -0.10
N LYS A 7 11.25 6.46 -0.24
CA LYS A 7 9.98 6.03 0.32
C LYS A 7 9.29 5.16 -0.71
N SER A 8 8.99 3.92 -0.33
CA SER A 8 8.24 3.01 -1.18
C SER A 8 6.77 3.35 -1.08
N ARG A 9 6.07 3.35 -2.20
CA ARG A 9 4.66 3.68 -2.22
C ARG A 9 3.89 2.62 -2.97
N TYR A 10 2.90 2.05 -2.30
CA TYR A 10 2.07 0.98 -2.85
C TYR A 10 0.67 1.53 -3.04
N TYR A 11 0.13 1.35 -4.24
CA TYR A 11 -1.22 1.79 -4.58
C TYR A 11 -2.12 0.58 -4.71
N VAL A 12 -3.24 0.59 -4.01
CA VAL A 12 -4.27 -0.42 -4.16
C VAL A 12 -5.32 0.18 -5.08
N VAL A 13 -5.42 -0.32 -6.29
CA VAL A 13 -6.26 0.27 -7.32
C VAL A 13 -7.17 -0.77 -7.96
N TYR A 14 -8.28 -0.31 -8.50
CA TYR A 14 -9.21 -1.16 -9.23
C TYR A 14 -9.00 -0.96 -10.73
N ASP A 15 -8.68 -2.06 -11.41
CA ASP A 15 -8.49 -2.06 -12.86
C ASP A 15 -9.03 -3.39 -13.38
N GLY A 16 -10.37 -3.53 -13.36
CA GLY A 16 -11.02 -4.80 -13.66
C GLY A 16 -10.93 -5.81 -12.53
N ALA A 17 -10.00 -5.61 -11.62
CA ALA A 17 -9.82 -6.34 -10.36
C ALA A 17 -8.99 -5.45 -9.48
N TRP A 18 -8.92 -5.77 -8.18
CA TRP A 18 -8.04 -5.03 -7.28
C TRP A 18 -6.60 -5.50 -7.48
N VAL A 19 -5.69 -4.56 -7.68
CA VAL A 19 -4.27 -4.87 -7.84
C VAL A 19 -3.45 -3.92 -6.97
N ILE A 20 -2.24 -4.35 -6.65
CA ILE A 20 -1.26 -3.51 -5.97
C ILE A 20 -0.28 -3.03 -7.04
N GLN A 21 -0.12 -1.71 -7.15
CA GLN A 21 0.84 -1.11 -8.07
C GLN A 21 2.02 -0.56 -7.30
N CYS A 22 3.22 -0.88 -7.75
CA CYS A 22 4.44 -0.36 -7.18
C CYS A 22 5.47 -0.25 -8.29
N ASP A 23 6.06 0.92 -8.44
CA ASP A 23 7.11 1.17 -9.43
C ASP A 23 6.69 0.78 -10.85
N GLY A 24 5.43 1.04 -11.18
CA GLY A 24 4.91 0.77 -12.52
C GLY A 24 4.53 -0.67 -12.78
N GLU A 25 4.64 -1.54 -11.78
CA GLU A 25 4.28 -2.95 -11.93
C GLU A 25 3.04 -3.26 -11.11
N ASN A 26 2.22 -4.16 -11.64
CA ASN A 26 0.99 -4.59 -10.97
C ASN A 26 1.19 -5.98 -10.39
N SER A 27 0.60 -6.20 -9.21
CA SER A 27 0.52 -7.52 -8.61
C SER A 27 -0.47 -8.39 -9.36
N GLU A 28 -0.58 -9.66 -8.94
CA GLU A 28 -1.69 -10.50 -9.35
C GLU A 28 -2.99 -9.91 -8.82
N PRO A 29 -4.12 -10.22 -9.47
CA PRO A 29 -5.39 -9.62 -9.07
C PRO A 29 -5.93 -10.21 -7.77
N TYR A 30 -6.63 -9.36 -7.03
CA TYR A 30 -7.35 -9.73 -5.81
C TYR A 30 -8.83 -9.52 -6.03
N GLU A 31 -9.65 -10.34 -5.40
CA GLU A 31 -11.09 -10.19 -5.50
C GLU A 31 -11.62 -9.07 -4.63
N ARG A 32 -10.92 -8.77 -3.53
CA ARG A 32 -11.38 -7.79 -2.56
C ARG A 32 -10.32 -6.73 -2.32
N ARG A 33 -10.79 -5.49 -2.16
CA ARG A 33 -9.90 -4.41 -1.78
C ARG A 33 -9.18 -4.70 -0.47
N SER A 34 -9.89 -5.30 0.50
CA SER A 34 -9.31 -5.60 1.80
C SER A 34 -8.14 -6.57 1.70
N ASP A 35 -8.23 -7.55 0.81
CA ASP A 35 -7.14 -8.51 0.63
C ASP A 35 -5.93 -7.84 0.00
N ALA A 36 -6.17 -7.00 -1.02
CA ALA A 36 -5.09 -6.26 -1.64
C ALA A 36 -4.44 -5.30 -0.64
N PHE A 37 -5.25 -4.61 0.16
CA PHE A 37 -4.73 -3.69 1.15
C PHE A 37 -3.85 -4.42 2.17
N ARG A 38 -4.33 -5.54 2.69
CA ARG A 38 -3.56 -6.31 3.68
C ARG A 38 -2.19 -6.71 3.14
N ASP A 39 -2.16 -7.19 1.90
CA ASP A 39 -0.90 -7.63 1.31
C ASP A 39 -0.02 -6.43 0.96
N ALA A 40 -0.60 -5.31 0.56
CA ALA A 40 0.17 -4.11 0.30
C ALA A 40 0.84 -3.61 1.58
N VAL A 41 0.14 -3.63 2.71
CA VAL A 41 0.73 -3.22 3.98
C VAL A 41 1.85 -4.19 4.37
N ALA A 42 1.68 -5.48 4.13
CA ALA A 42 2.73 -6.46 4.43
C ALA A 42 3.99 -6.17 3.60
N LEU A 43 3.83 -5.86 2.32
CA LEU A 43 4.96 -5.49 1.48
C LEU A 43 5.62 -4.21 1.95
N ALA A 44 4.82 -3.22 2.31
CA ALA A 44 5.34 -1.96 2.83
C ALA A 44 6.11 -2.19 4.13
N HIS A 45 5.61 -3.06 4.98
CA HIS A 45 6.28 -3.38 6.24
C HIS A 45 7.63 -4.05 6.00
N LEU A 46 7.72 -4.92 4.99
CA LEU A 46 8.99 -5.54 4.62
C LEU A 46 10.01 -4.48 4.22
N ASP A 47 9.58 -3.43 3.52
CA ASP A 47 10.50 -2.36 3.15
C ASP A 47 11.07 -1.67 4.38
N THR A 48 10.26 -1.51 5.43
CA THR A 48 10.77 -0.87 6.66
C THR A 48 11.85 -1.71 7.32
N ARG A 49 11.78 -3.02 7.19
CA ARG A 49 12.79 -3.91 7.74
C ARG A 49 14.12 -3.78 6.99
N ASN A 50 14.07 -3.22 5.78
CA ASN A 50 15.26 -2.92 4.99
C ASN A 50 15.67 -1.45 5.09
N GLY A 51 15.14 -0.73 6.07
CA GLY A 51 15.51 0.65 6.33
C GLY A 51 14.81 1.67 5.47
N ARG A 52 13.73 1.29 4.78
CA ARG A 52 12.97 2.22 3.93
C ARG A 52 11.68 2.62 4.60
N GLU A 53 11.26 3.85 4.37
CA GLU A 53 9.90 4.24 4.71
C GLU A 53 8.96 3.76 3.62
N ALA A 54 7.71 3.48 3.99
CA ALA A 54 6.73 3.01 3.01
C ALA A 54 5.34 3.47 3.40
N ASP A 55 4.49 3.65 2.39
CA ASP A 55 3.08 3.93 2.63
C ASP A 55 2.21 3.16 1.63
N VAL A 56 0.93 3.09 1.96
CA VAL A 56 -0.08 2.44 1.13
C VAL A 56 -1.21 3.42 0.87
N ILE A 57 -1.55 3.60 -0.39
CA ILE A 57 -2.59 4.50 -0.85
C ILE A 57 -3.67 3.65 -1.50
N VAL A 58 -4.92 3.87 -1.15
CA VAL A 58 -6.03 3.02 -1.59
C VAL A 58 -7.02 3.84 -2.39
N GLN A 59 -7.46 3.30 -3.52
CA GLN A 59 -8.49 3.89 -4.33
C GLN A 59 -9.85 3.60 -3.72
N SER A 60 -10.67 4.63 -3.56
CA SER A 60 -12.02 4.48 -3.02
C SER A 60 -13.03 4.28 -4.14
N LYS A 61 -14.31 4.13 -3.76
CA LYS A 61 -15.39 3.87 -4.71
C LYS A 61 -15.59 5.01 -5.70
N ASP A 62 -15.22 6.23 -5.32
CA ASP A 62 -15.38 7.41 -6.17
C ASP A 62 -14.11 7.71 -6.96
N ASP A 63 -13.22 6.73 -7.09
CA ASP A 63 -11.96 6.82 -7.84
C ASP A 63 -10.97 7.81 -7.24
N LEU A 64 -11.18 8.25 -6.01
CA LEU A 64 -10.21 9.08 -5.30
C LEU A 64 -9.22 8.21 -4.56
N PHE A 65 -8.02 8.73 -4.35
CA PHE A 65 -6.95 8.02 -3.66
C PHE A 65 -6.79 8.56 -2.25
N HIS A 66 -6.68 7.66 -1.29
CA HIS A 66 -6.59 8.03 0.13
C HIS A 66 -5.40 7.33 0.77
N PRO A 67 -4.56 8.08 1.52
CA PRO A 67 -3.50 7.43 2.32
C PRO A 67 -4.15 6.55 3.37
N ALA A 68 -3.79 5.28 3.38
CA ALA A 68 -4.43 4.32 4.27
C ALA A 68 -3.49 3.76 5.32
N TRP A 69 -2.19 3.71 5.04
CA TRP A 69 -1.21 3.21 5.98
C TRP A 69 0.14 3.88 5.70
N ASP A 70 0.86 4.22 6.76
CA ASP A 70 2.16 4.89 6.65
C ASP A 70 3.08 4.35 7.73
N SER A 71 4.25 3.88 7.34
CA SER A 71 5.19 3.24 8.24
C SER A 71 5.70 4.16 9.34
N THR A 72 5.68 5.47 9.10
CA THR A 72 6.17 6.44 10.09
C THR A 72 5.10 6.81 11.10
N ARG A 73 3.84 6.46 10.85
CA ARG A 73 2.72 6.89 11.68
C ARG A 73 1.92 5.73 12.23
N ASP A 74 1.76 4.67 11.45
CA ASP A 74 0.84 3.58 11.75
C ASP A 74 1.61 2.34 12.19
N SER A 75 0.99 1.53 13.04
CA SER A 75 1.59 0.29 13.51
C SER A 75 1.29 -0.85 12.53
N TYR A 76 2.01 -1.93 12.69
CA TYR A 76 1.82 -3.13 11.89
C TYR A 76 1.54 -4.32 12.83
N PRO A 77 0.55 -5.16 12.53
CA PRO A 77 -0.40 -5.03 11.42
C PRO A 77 -1.44 -3.95 11.70
N PRO A 78 -2.08 -3.42 10.65
CA PRO A 78 -3.14 -2.43 10.87
C PRO A 78 -4.33 -3.10 11.55
N PRO A 79 -4.98 -2.41 12.50
CA PRO A 79 -6.07 -3.05 13.24
C PRO A 79 -7.30 -3.32 12.38
N LEU A 80 -7.57 -2.46 11.41
CA LEU A 80 -8.74 -2.59 10.55
C LEU A 80 -8.40 -2.17 9.13
N VAL A 81 -9.10 -2.78 8.16
CA VAL A 81 -9.04 -2.32 6.78
C VAL A 81 -9.89 -1.06 6.67
N PRO A 82 -9.35 0.04 6.11
CA PRO A 82 -10.12 1.26 6.01
C PRO A 82 -11.33 1.10 5.11
N GLU A 83 -12.43 1.73 5.49
CA GLU A 83 -13.61 1.83 4.66
C GLU A 83 -13.57 3.18 3.97
N LEU A 84 -13.33 3.13 2.68
CA LEU A 84 -13.16 4.35 1.90
C LEU A 84 -14.28 4.56 0.92
#